data_4ad9a8aa66b115456eacf70434ddad9a
#
_entry.id   4ad9a8aa66b115456eacf70434ddad9a
#
_cell.length_a   1.000
_cell.length_b   1.000
_cell.length_c   1.000
_cell.angle_alpha   90.00
_cell.angle_beta   90.00
_cell.angle_gamma   90.00
#
_symmetry.space_group_name_H-M   'P 1'
#
loop_
_entity.id
_entity.type
_entity.pdbx_description
1 polymer ?
#
loop_
_entity_poly.entity_id
_entity_poly.type
_entity_poly.pdbx_seq_one_letter_code
_entity_poly.pdbx_strand_id
1 'polypeptide(L)'
;MTITELKQTAVEVRKGIVTATHAAKSGHPGGSLSATEIFTYLYFEEMNIDPKNPKMEDRDRFVLSKGHTAPGLYSALANRGYFPVKDLETLRHTGSYLQGHPDMKHIPGVDMSSGSLGQGISCAVGMALAGKMDHKDYRVYTLLGDGEIEEGQVWEASMFAGHRKLDNLVVIVDNNNMQIDGTLDEVCSPDPIDKKFEAFNFHVIHVADGNDFAQLAEAFKAVSYTHLR
;
A
#
# COMPACT_ATOMS: atom_id res chain seq x y z
N MET A 1 3.42 -7.32 -17.34
CA MET A 1 2.38 -6.73 -18.24
C MET A 1 2.99 -5.56 -19.04
N THR A 2 2.41 -5.21 -20.19
CA THR A 2 2.76 -3.95 -20.88
C THR A 2 2.16 -2.75 -20.14
N ILE A 3 2.74 -1.55 -20.33
CA ILE A 3 2.19 -0.31 -19.76
C ILE A 3 0.74 -0.07 -20.19
N THR A 4 0.39 -0.44 -21.42
CA THR A 4 -1.00 -0.30 -21.91
C THR A 4 -1.95 -1.22 -21.16
N GLU A 5 -1.57 -2.45 -20.89
CA GLU A 5 -2.38 -3.40 -20.09
C GLU A 5 -2.52 -2.93 -18.64
N LEU A 6 -1.44 -2.40 -18.05
CA LEU A 6 -1.48 -1.81 -16.70
C LEU A 6 -2.44 -0.61 -16.63
N LYS A 7 -2.40 0.28 -17.63
CA LYS A 7 -3.34 1.42 -17.72
C LYS A 7 -4.80 0.96 -17.83
N GLN A 8 -5.07 -0.08 -18.62
CA GLN A 8 -6.41 -0.66 -18.73
C GLN A 8 -6.86 -1.28 -17.40
N THR A 9 -5.97 -2.02 -16.73
CA THR A 9 -6.24 -2.59 -15.40
C THR A 9 -6.51 -1.51 -14.37
N ALA A 10 -5.74 -0.41 -14.36
CA ALA A 10 -5.96 0.72 -13.48
C ALA A 10 -7.34 1.37 -13.69
N VAL A 11 -7.85 1.41 -14.92
CA VAL A 11 -9.22 1.87 -15.20
C VAL A 11 -10.24 0.96 -14.52
N GLU A 12 -10.09 -0.36 -14.57
CA GLU A 12 -11.01 -1.29 -13.88
C GLU A 12 -10.89 -1.16 -12.36
N VAL A 13 -9.69 -0.96 -11.82
CA VAL A 13 -9.49 -0.68 -10.38
C VAL A 13 -10.21 0.61 -9.99
N ARG A 14 -10.11 1.70 -10.78
CA ARG A 14 -10.84 2.96 -10.53
C ARG A 14 -12.36 2.78 -10.56
N LYS A 15 -12.86 2.03 -11.52
CA LYS A 15 -14.31 1.70 -11.59
C LYS A 15 -14.76 1.00 -10.32
N GLY A 16 -13.99 0.01 -9.85
CA GLY A 16 -14.29 -0.71 -8.61
C GLY A 16 -14.29 0.20 -7.38
N ILE A 17 -13.35 1.14 -7.27
CA ILE A 17 -13.31 2.15 -6.20
C ILE A 17 -14.60 2.99 -6.18
N VAL A 18 -14.96 3.54 -7.34
CA VAL A 18 -16.16 4.38 -7.46
C VAL A 18 -17.42 3.56 -7.19
N THR A 19 -17.53 2.35 -7.72
CA THR A 19 -18.67 1.45 -7.48
C THR A 19 -18.83 1.14 -6.00
N ALA A 20 -17.74 0.74 -5.33
CA ALA A 20 -17.76 0.38 -3.92
C ALA A 20 -18.15 1.56 -3.02
N THR A 21 -17.54 2.72 -3.22
CA THR A 21 -17.82 3.92 -2.41
C THR A 21 -19.21 4.49 -2.69
N HIS A 22 -19.68 4.41 -3.93
CA HIS A 22 -21.04 4.81 -4.31
C HIS A 22 -22.09 3.90 -3.66
N ALA A 23 -21.90 2.58 -3.73
CA ALA A 23 -22.82 1.62 -3.12
C ALA A 23 -22.89 1.78 -1.59
N ALA A 24 -21.74 1.96 -0.96
CA ALA A 24 -21.63 2.19 0.47
C ALA A 24 -22.15 3.58 0.93
N LYS A 25 -22.30 4.54 0.00
CA LYS A 25 -22.53 5.96 0.31
C LYS A 25 -21.55 6.51 1.36
N SER A 26 -20.36 5.96 1.40
CA SER A 26 -19.34 6.21 2.41
C SER A 26 -17.99 5.67 1.94
N GLY A 27 -16.91 6.26 2.43
CA GLY A 27 -15.54 5.82 2.16
C GLY A 27 -14.63 6.95 1.76
N HIS A 28 -13.42 6.58 1.33
CA HIS A 28 -12.36 7.52 0.97
C HIS A 28 -11.95 7.35 -0.50
N PRO A 29 -12.76 7.85 -1.47
CA PRO A 29 -12.44 7.68 -2.89
C PRO A 29 -11.16 8.42 -3.30
N GLY A 30 -10.93 9.63 -2.78
CA GLY A 30 -9.76 10.46 -3.15
C GLY A 30 -8.44 9.75 -2.94
N GLY A 31 -8.14 9.34 -1.71
CA GLY A 31 -6.90 8.62 -1.40
C GLY A 31 -6.79 7.24 -2.06
N SER A 32 -7.93 6.58 -2.33
CA SER A 32 -7.97 5.32 -3.08
C SER A 32 -7.62 5.52 -4.56
N LEU A 33 -8.15 6.59 -5.17
CA LEU A 33 -7.87 6.95 -6.57
C LEU A 33 -6.43 7.44 -6.74
N SER A 34 -5.88 8.19 -5.78
CA SER A 34 -4.49 8.63 -5.77
C SER A 34 -3.53 7.44 -5.85
N ALA A 35 -3.78 6.39 -5.09
CA ALA A 35 -2.92 5.21 -5.01
C ALA A 35 -3.22 4.11 -6.06
N THR A 36 -4.08 4.38 -7.04
CA THR A 36 -4.55 3.34 -7.98
C THR A 36 -3.40 2.69 -8.76
N GLU A 37 -2.47 3.47 -9.29
CA GLU A 37 -1.33 2.96 -10.05
C GLU A 37 -0.39 2.15 -9.16
N ILE A 38 -0.17 2.58 -7.92
CA ILE A 38 0.64 1.85 -6.92
C ILE A 38 0.01 0.48 -6.66
N PHE A 39 -1.30 0.42 -6.35
CA PHE A 39 -2.00 -0.86 -6.17
C PHE A 39 -1.93 -1.72 -7.42
N THR A 40 -2.17 -1.13 -8.59
CA THR A 40 -2.15 -1.87 -9.85
C THR A 40 -0.76 -2.44 -10.13
N TYR A 41 0.29 -1.62 -10.00
CA TYR A 41 1.65 -2.08 -10.27
C TYR A 41 2.07 -3.19 -9.30
N LEU A 42 1.85 -3.02 -8.00
CA LEU A 42 2.19 -4.01 -6.99
C LEU A 42 1.50 -5.36 -7.24
N TYR A 43 0.18 -5.37 -7.41
CA TYR A 43 -0.59 -6.61 -7.48
C TYR A 43 -0.54 -7.30 -8.85
N PHE A 44 -0.21 -6.59 -9.93
CA PHE A 44 -0.23 -7.16 -11.28
C PHE A 44 1.14 -7.34 -11.92
N GLU A 45 2.19 -6.68 -11.38
CA GLU A 45 3.53 -6.74 -11.95
C GLU A 45 4.62 -7.08 -10.92
N GLU A 46 4.67 -6.39 -9.78
CA GLU A 46 5.83 -6.43 -8.88
C GLU A 46 5.81 -7.61 -7.90
N MET A 47 4.70 -7.82 -7.21
CA MET A 47 4.65 -8.75 -6.07
C MET A 47 4.58 -10.21 -6.52
N ASN A 48 5.38 -11.07 -5.86
CA ASN A 48 5.26 -12.52 -5.96
C ASN A 48 4.04 -13.00 -5.16
N ILE A 49 2.90 -13.10 -5.80
CA ILE A 49 1.62 -13.50 -5.21
C ILE A 49 0.83 -14.43 -6.13
N ASP A 50 0.01 -15.31 -5.54
CA ASP A 50 -0.93 -16.16 -6.26
C ASP A 50 -2.35 -16.03 -5.64
N PRO A 51 -3.32 -15.42 -6.36
CA PRO A 51 -4.69 -15.32 -5.86
C PRO A 51 -5.38 -16.68 -5.59
N LYS A 52 -4.93 -17.74 -6.28
CA LYS A 52 -5.45 -19.10 -6.07
C LYS A 52 -4.84 -19.76 -4.84
N ASN A 53 -3.71 -19.25 -4.37
CA ASN A 53 -3.04 -19.68 -3.13
C ASN A 53 -2.69 -18.48 -2.25
N PRO A 54 -3.69 -17.78 -1.70
CA PRO A 54 -3.47 -16.54 -0.94
C PRO A 54 -2.69 -16.75 0.37
N LYS A 55 -2.47 -18.00 0.76
CA LYS A 55 -1.68 -18.39 1.93
C LYS A 55 -0.30 -18.94 1.56
N MET A 56 0.15 -18.78 0.33
CA MET A 56 1.50 -19.17 -0.09
C MET A 56 2.53 -18.60 0.88
N GLU A 57 3.39 -19.47 1.41
CA GLU A 57 4.29 -19.13 2.51
C GLU A 57 5.37 -18.11 2.10
N ASP A 58 5.91 -18.27 0.89
CA ASP A 58 7.01 -17.45 0.38
C ASP A 58 6.54 -16.28 -0.52
N ARG A 59 5.24 -15.94 -0.46
CA ARG A 59 4.71 -14.77 -1.17
C ARG A 59 5.17 -13.47 -0.52
N ASP A 60 5.19 -12.40 -1.30
CA ASP A 60 5.34 -11.05 -0.77
C ASP A 60 4.13 -10.65 0.10
N ARG A 61 4.32 -9.64 0.95
CA ARG A 61 3.28 -9.09 1.84
C ARG A 61 3.04 -7.63 1.53
N PHE A 62 1.78 -7.22 1.66
CA PHE A 62 1.40 -5.82 1.53
C PHE A 62 0.59 -5.35 2.74
N VAL A 63 1.06 -4.29 3.39
CA VAL A 63 0.37 -3.64 4.49
C VAL A 63 -0.13 -2.26 4.05
N LEU A 64 -1.45 -2.11 3.97
CA LEU A 64 -2.05 -0.80 3.72
C LEU A 64 -2.08 0.01 5.02
N SER A 65 -1.03 0.79 5.30
CA SER A 65 -0.92 1.57 6.53
C SER A 65 -2.00 2.66 6.58
N LYS A 66 -2.22 3.41 5.49
CA LYS A 66 -3.37 4.29 5.33
C LYS A 66 -4.66 3.51 5.08
N GLY A 67 -5.11 2.77 6.09
CA GLY A 67 -6.20 1.79 6.00
C GLY A 67 -7.52 2.34 5.49
N HIS A 68 -7.75 3.65 5.59
CA HIS A 68 -8.94 4.32 5.07
C HIS A 68 -9.06 4.20 3.53
N THR A 69 -7.98 3.93 2.81
CA THR A 69 -8.01 3.69 1.36
C THR A 69 -8.27 2.22 0.99
N ALA A 70 -8.91 1.48 1.90
CA ALA A 70 -9.37 0.11 1.67
C ALA A 70 -10.15 -0.10 0.35
N PRO A 71 -11.01 0.82 -0.14
CA PRO A 71 -11.68 0.64 -1.44
C PRO A 71 -10.69 0.43 -2.59
N GLY A 72 -9.52 1.11 -2.57
CA GLY A 72 -8.46 0.92 -3.56
C GLY A 72 -7.85 -0.48 -3.49
N LEU A 73 -7.46 -0.90 -2.30
CA LEU A 73 -6.93 -2.25 -2.07
C LEU A 73 -7.94 -3.33 -2.47
N TYR A 74 -9.19 -3.20 -2.05
CA TYR A 74 -10.22 -4.20 -2.37
C TYR A 74 -10.49 -4.30 -3.87
N SER A 75 -10.51 -3.15 -4.56
CA SER A 75 -10.68 -3.15 -6.01
C SER A 75 -9.50 -3.83 -6.72
N ALA A 76 -8.27 -3.58 -6.28
CA ALA A 76 -7.09 -4.28 -6.82
C ALA A 76 -7.15 -5.79 -6.55
N LEU A 77 -7.47 -6.21 -5.32
CA LEU A 77 -7.62 -7.62 -4.95
C LEU A 77 -8.72 -8.33 -5.76
N ALA A 78 -9.88 -7.71 -5.92
CA ALA A 78 -10.99 -8.26 -6.69
C ALA A 78 -10.61 -8.44 -8.17
N ASN A 79 -10.03 -7.40 -8.79
CA ASN A 79 -9.56 -7.45 -10.18
C ASN A 79 -8.40 -8.44 -10.37
N ARG A 80 -7.59 -8.66 -9.34
CA ARG A 80 -6.51 -9.67 -9.35
C ARG A 80 -7.05 -11.11 -9.21
N GLY A 81 -8.28 -11.27 -8.73
CA GLY A 81 -8.97 -12.57 -8.65
C GLY A 81 -8.99 -13.20 -7.25
N TYR A 82 -8.78 -12.45 -6.19
CA TYR A 82 -8.91 -12.95 -4.81
C TYR A 82 -10.36 -13.18 -4.40
N PHE A 83 -11.30 -12.38 -4.94
CA PHE A 83 -12.73 -12.53 -4.74
C PHE A 83 -13.50 -11.86 -5.90
N PRO A 84 -14.82 -12.11 -6.06
CA PRO A 84 -15.59 -11.57 -7.18
C PRO A 84 -15.67 -10.05 -7.17
N VAL A 85 -15.45 -9.40 -8.33
CA VAL A 85 -15.53 -7.93 -8.48
C VAL A 85 -16.89 -7.38 -8.04
N LYS A 86 -17.99 -8.13 -8.28
CA LYS A 86 -19.36 -7.74 -7.88
C LYS A 86 -19.51 -7.52 -6.36
N ASP A 87 -18.66 -8.18 -5.55
CA ASP A 87 -18.73 -8.07 -4.09
C ASP A 87 -18.33 -6.67 -3.60
N LEU A 88 -17.65 -5.89 -4.45
CA LEU A 88 -17.32 -4.48 -4.15
C LEU A 88 -18.57 -3.64 -3.83
N GLU A 89 -19.71 -3.98 -4.40
CA GLU A 89 -20.99 -3.31 -4.11
C GLU A 89 -21.48 -3.53 -2.68
N THR A 90 -20.89 -4.48 -1.96
CA THR A 90 -21.25 -4.79 -0.57
C THR A 90 -20.40 -4.06 0.46
N LEU A 91 -19.47 -3.20 0.04
CA LEU A 91 -18.58 -2.45 0.94
C LEU A 91 -19.36 -1.82 2.10
N ARG A 92 -18.94 -2.06 3.33
CA ARG A 92 -19.53 -1.52 4.57
C ARG A 92 -21.00 -1.90 4.82
N HIS A 93 -21.60 -2.75 4.01
CA HIS A 93 -22.94 -3.24 4.30
C HIS A 93 -22.92 -4.23 5.47
N THR A 94 -24.01 -4.25 6.24
CA THR A 94 -24.17 -5.21 7.34
C THR A 94 -24.08 -6.66 6.80
N GLY A 95 -23.21 -7.45 7.40
CA GLY A 95 -22.95 -8.83 7.00
C GLY A 95 -21.95 -9.00 5.85
N SER A 96 -21.46 -7.92 5.22
CA SER A 96 -20.38 -8.00 4.24
C SER A 96 -19.04 -8.26 4.94
N TYR A 97 -18.18 -9.04 4.29
CA TYR A 97 -16.79 -9.19 4.72
C TYR A 97 -15.91 -7.99 4.33
N LEU A 98 -16.36 -7.16 3.36
CA LEU A 98 -15.64 -5.96 2.92
C LEU A 98 -15.89 -4.80 3.90
N GLN A 99 -15.07 -4.75 4.93
CA GLN A 99 -15.15 -3.76 5.99
C GLN A 99 -14.62 -2.39 5.54
N GLY A 100 -14.92 -1.33 6.28
CA GLY A 100 -14.44 0.03 5.98
C GLY A 100 -12.93 0.22 6.05
N HIS A 101 -12.24 -0.68 6.74
CA HIS A 101 -10.78 -0.79 6.83
C HIS A 101 -10.37 -2.24 6.57
N PRO A 102 -9.11 -2.50 6.17
CA PRO A 102 -8.64 -3.85 5.90
C PRO A 102 -8.81 -4.78 7.10
N ASP A 103 -9.33 -5.99 6.85
CA ASP A 103 -9.47 -7.04 7.84
C ASP A 103 -8.82 -8.35 7.34
N MET A 104 -7.67 -8.68 7.90
CA MET A 104 -6.88 -9.86 7.52
C MET A 104 -7.56 -11.20 7.85
N LYS A 105 -8.56 -11.20 8.75
CA LYS A 105 -9.25 -12.43 9.16
C LYS A 105 -10.30 -12.86 8.15
N HIS A 106 -10.94 -11.92 7.48
CA HIS A 106 -12.12 -12.18 6.66
C HIS A 106 -11.92 -11.88 5.17
N ILE A 107 -10.95 -11.03 4.79
CA ILE A 107 -10.77 -10.61 3.41
C ILE A 107 -9.58 -11.33 2.77
N PRO A 108 -9.82 -12.17 1.74
CA PRO A 108 -8.74 -12.86 1.04
C PRO A 108 -7.73 -11.87 0.43
N GLY A 109 -6.44 -12.11 0.66
CA GLY A 109 -5.36 -11.26 0.12
C GLY A 109 -5.03 -10.05 0.98
N VAL A 110 -5.71 -9.81 2.09
CA VAL A 110 -5.34 -8.78 3.08
C VAL A 110 -4.38 -9.38 4.10
N ASP A 111 -3.19 -8.81 4.21
CA ASP A 111 -2.11 -9.32 5.07
C ASP A 111 -2.16 -8.79 6.50
N MET A 112 -2.72 -7.60 6.69
CA MET A 112 -2.81 -6.97 8.01
C MET A 112 -4.07 -6.13 8.13
N SER A 113 -4.76 -6.29 9.25
CA SER A 113 -5.83 -5.36 9.64
C SER A 113 -5.22 -4.01 10.02
N SER A 114 -5.71 -2.95 9.41
CA SER A 114 -5.20 -1.59 9.64
C SER A 114 -6.36 -0.59 9.74
N GLY A 115 -6.07 0.68 10.04
CA GLY A 115 -7.08 1.73 10.17
C GLY A 115 -6.67 2.84 11.14
N SER A 116 -5.94 2.52 12.19
CA SER A 116 -5.25 3.50 13.02
C SER A 116 -3.98 3.94 12.29
N LEU A 117 -3.93 5.21 11.88
CA LEU A 117 -2.81 5.76 11.12
C LEU A 117 -1.48 5.60 11.88
N GLY A 118 -0.41 5.37 11.14
CA GLY A 118 0.93 5.16 11.68
C GLY A 118 1.19 3.75 12.22
N GLN A 119 0.16 2.89 12.45
CA GLN A 119 0.37 1.56 13.02
C GLN A 119 0.77 0.51 11.98
N GLY A 120 0.33 0.65 10.74
CA GLY A 120 0.57 -0.34 9.69
C GLY A 120 2.07 -0.54 9.39
N ILE A 121 2.85 0.52 9.38
CA ILE A 121 4.30 0.43 9.16
C ILE A 121 5.01 -0.41 10.24
N SER A 122 4.59 -0.32 11.50
CA SER A 122 5.16 -1.14 12.58
C SER A 122 4.88 -2.62 12.35
N CYS A 123 3.68 -2.97 11.87
CA CYS A 123 3.35 -4.34 11.51
C CYS A 123 4.20 -4.82 10.32
N ALA A 124 4.39 -3.98 9.30
CA ALA A 124 5.25 -4.27 8.15
C ALA A 124 6.70 -4.51 8.58
N VAL A 125 7.23 -3.69 9.48
CA VAL A 125 8.57 -3.86 10.09
C VAL A 125 8.68 -5.21 10.80
N GLY A 126 7.65 -5.60 11.57
CA GLY A 126 7.61 -6.90 12.22
C GLY A 126 7.64 -8.07 11.23
N MET A 127 6.85 -7.97 10.13
CA MET A 127 6.82 -8.98 9.07
C MET A 127 8.18 -9.07 8.33
N ALA A 128 8.81 -7.93 8.04
CA ALA A 128 10.12 -7.90 7.39
C ALA A 128 11.21 -8.51 8.28
N LEU A 129 11.19 -8.19 9.57
CA LEU A 129 12.11 -8.77 10.55
C LEU A 129 11.92 -10.29 10.65
N ALA A 130 10.67 -10.77 10.73
CA ALA A 130 10.37 -12.20 10.76
C ALA A 130 10.91 -12.91 9.52
N GLY A 131 10.71 -12.34 8.32
CA GLY A 131 11.28 -12.90 7.08
C GLY A 131 12.79 -13.05 7.14
N LYS A 132 13.51 -12.04 7.64
CA LYS A 132 14.97 -12.14 7.81
C LYS A 132 15.38 -13.18 8.85
N MET A 133 14.65 -13.29 9.96
CA MET A 133 14.93 -14.30 11.00
C MET A 133 14.68 -15.72 10.50
N ASP A 134 13.68 -15.90 9.65
CA ASP A 134 13.30 -17.20 9.07
C ASP A 134 14.07 -17.51 7.77
N HIS A 135 15.01 -16.64 7.37
CA HIS A 135 15.78 -16.77 6.11
C HIS A 135 14.90 -16.89 4.86
N LYS A 136 13.81 -16.10 4.82
CA LYS A 136 12.88 -16.02 3.70
C LYS A 136 13.24 -14.86 2.78
N ASP A 137 13.03 -15.05 1.48
CA ASP A 137 13.37 -14.06 0.43
C ASP A 137 12.21 -13.10 0.09
N TYR A 138 11.04 -13.23 0.74
CA TYR A 138 9.91 -12.36 0.46
C TYR A 138 10.17 -10.91 0.89
N ARG A 139 9.54 -10.00 0.16
CA ARG A 139 9.51 -8.58 0.48
C ARG A 139 8.21 -8.22 1.20
N VAL A 140 8.31 -7.16 1.97
CA VAL A 140 7.15 -6.53 2.62
C VAL A 140 7.03 -5.11 2.10
N TYR A 141 5.89 -4.81 1.50
CA TYR A 141 5.53 -3.48 1.02
C TYR A 141 4.55 -2.84 1.97
N THR A 142 4.70 -1.55 2.24
CA THR A 142 3.72 -0.80 3.01
C THR A 142 3.44 0.54 2.37
N LEU A 143 2.16 0.93 2.33
CA LEU A 143 1.71 2.19 1.74
C LEU A 143 1.18 3.13 2.83
N LEU A 144 1.83 4.28 2.97
CA LEU A 144 1.47 5.35 3.88
C LEU A 144 0.90 6.55 3.10
N GLY A 145 0.13 7.37 3.79
CA GLY A 145 -0.22 8.72 3.32
C GLY A 145 0.75 9.76 3.86
N ASP A 146 0.86 10.88 3.16
CA ASP A 146 1.67 12.01 3.57
C ASP A 146 1.20 12.64 4.90
N GLY A 147 -0.11 12.82 5.11
CA GLY A 147 -0.66 13.20 6.40
C GLY A 147 -0.51 12.13 7.48
N GLU A 148 -0.50 10.84 7.10
CA GLU A 148 -0.28 9.75 8.06
C GLU A 148 1.11 9.80 8.70
N ILE A 149 2.12 10.24 7.98
CA ILE A 149 3.50 10.28 8.51
C ILE A 149 3.73 11.38 9.55
N GLU A 150 2.72 12.20 9.87
CA GLU A 150 2.74 13.08 11.04
C GLU A 150 2.68 12.28 12.36
N GLU A 151 2.17 11.04 12.32
CA GLU A 151 2.13 10.17 13.49
C GLU A 151 3.56 9.76 13.93
N GLY A 152 3.87 9.98 15.22
CA GLY A 152 5.18 9.65 15.80
C GLY A 152 5.58 8.19 15.63
N GLN A 153 4.59 7.29 15.63
CA GLN A 153 4.77 5.85 15.43
C GLN A 153 5.49 5.51 14.10
N VAL A 154 5.27 6.29 13.04
CA VAL A 154 5.95 6.10 11.75
C VAL A 154 7.45 6.27 11.91
N TRP A 155 7.88 7.27 12.67
CA TRP A 155 9.30 7.57 12.89
C TRP A 155 9.97 6.57 13.85
N GLU A 156 9.25 6.09 14.85
CA GLU A 156 9.71 5.01 15.73
C GLU A 156 9.95 3.73 14.94
N ALA A 157 9.01 3.34 14.08
CA ALA A 157 9.14 2.18 13.19
C ALA A 157 10.29 2.34 12.19
N SER A 158 10.44 3.53 11.60
CA SER A 158 11.49 3.84 10.63
C SER A 158 12.88 3.77 11.27
N MET A 159 13.03 4.33 12.47
CA MET A 159 14.28 4.24 13.24
C MET A 159 14.70 2.78 13.49
N PHE A 160 13.75 1.96 13.92
CA PHE A 160 14.00 0.54 14.16
C PHE A 160 14.35 -0.21 12.86
N ALA A 161 13.60 0.03 11.77
CA ALA A 161 13.85 -0.60 10.48
C ALA A 161 15.25 -0.28 9.95
N GLY A 162 15.66 0.99 9.99
CA GLY A 162 17.00 1.43 9.59
C GLY A 162 18.10 0.83 10.47
N HIS A 163 17.92 0.80 11.80
CA HIS A 163 18.85 0.16 12.73
C HIS A 163 19.03 -1.34 12.43
N ARG A 164 17.94 -2.04 12.13
CA ARG A 164 17.95 -3.47 11.81
C ARG A 164 18.32 -3.79 10.37
N LYS A 165 18.53 -2.75 9.54
CA LYS A 165 18.86 -2.89 8.11
C LYS A 165 17.88 -3.84 7.39
N LEU A 166 16.59 -3.55 7.54
CA LEU A 166 15.52 -4.37 6.94
C LEU A 166 15.41 -4.05 5.43
N ASP A 167 16.36 -4.57 4.65
CA ASP A 167 16.45 -4.38 3.20
C ASP A 167 15.34 -5.09 2.41
N ASN A 168 14.55 -5.94 3.05
CA ASN A 168 13.35 -6.56 2.50
C ASN A 168 12.05 -5.76 2.79
N LEU A 169 12.16 -4.56 3.39
CA LEU A 169 11.04 -3.65 3.62
C LEU A 169 11.05 -2.52 2.59
N VAL A 170 9.92 -2.32 1.91
CA VAL A 170 9.68 -1.20 0.98
C VAL A 170 8.59 -0.32 1.56
N VAL A 171 8.94 0.91 1.91
CA VAL A 171 8.00 1.93 2.40
C VAL A 171 7.65 2.86 1.25
N ILE A 172 6.38 2.97 0.93
CA ILE A 172 5.85 3.85 -0.12
C ILE A 172 5.05 4.95 0.56
N VAL A 173 5.31 6.20 0.23
CA VAL A 173 4.54 7.35 0.70
C VAL A 173 3.76 7.92 -0.49
N ASP A 174 2.43 7.88 -0.41
CA ASP A 174 1.56 8.59 -1.34
C ASP A 174 1.52 10.07 -0.92
N ASN A 175 2.44 10.83 -1.51
CA ASN A 175 2.58 12.27 -1.27
C ASN A 175 1.68 13.05 -2.25
N ASN A 176 0.38 13.07 -1.95
CA ASN A 176 -0.63 13.72 -2.78
C ASN A 176 -0.95 15.17 -2.33
N ASN A 177 -0.24 15.66 -1.33
CA ASN A 177 -0.37 17.00 -0.75
C ASN A 177 -1.79 17.33 -0.22
N MET A 178 -2.55 16.31 0.16
CA MET A 178 -3.91 16.47 0.66
C MET A 178 -4.14 15.73 1.97
N GLN A 179 -4.61 16.44 2.96
CA GLN A 179 -5.11 15.92 4.23
C GLN A 179 -6.59 16.32 4.37
N ILE A 180 -7.39 15.56 5.11
CA ILE A 180 -8.86 15.68 5.19
C ILE A 180 -9.38 17.12 5.05
N ASP A 181 -8.78 18.05 5.78
CA ASP A 181 -9.27 19.42 5.94
C ASP A 181 -8.57 20.45 5.04
N GLY A 182 -7.54 20.05 4.27
CA GLY A 182 -6.80 20.98 3.42
C GLY A 182 -5.53 20.38 2.82
N THR A 183 -4.66 21.25 2.34
CA THR A 183 -3.32 20.88 1.91
C THR A 183 -2.42 20.65 3.14
N LEU A 184 -1.31 19.94 2.95
CA LEU A 184 -0.34 19.72 4.04
C LEU A 184 0.17 21.06 4.61
N ASP A 185 0.41 22.05 3.77
CA ASP A 185 0.89 23.38 4.23
C ASP A 185 -0.14 24.10 5.10
N GLU A 186 -1.44 23.88 4.84
CA GLU A 186 -2.52 24.52 5.62
C GLU A 186 -2.81 23.79 6.94
N VAL A 187 -2.56 22.49 7.01
CA VAL A 187 -2.88 21.66 8.19
C VAL A 187 -1.63 21.43 9.04
N CYS A 188 -0.71 20.59 8.55
CA CYS A 188 0.56 20.30 9.20
C CYS A 188 1.51 19.64 8.19
N SER A 189 2.57 20.33 7.77
CA SER A 189 3.47 19.78 6.77
C SER A 189 4.49 18.82 7.38
N PRO A 190 4.56 17.57 6.91
CA PRO A 190 5.61 16.64 7.32
C PRO A 190 6.94 16.83 6.57
N ASP A 191 7.06 17.84 5.71
CA ASP A 191 8.28 18.07 4.92
C ASP A 191 9.50 18.45 5.80
N PRO A 192 10.71 18.19 5.34
CA PRO A 192 11.09 17.42 4.15
C PRO A 192 11.02 15.91 4.39
N ILE A 193 10.10 15.23 3.71
CA ILE A 193 9.83 13.78 3.92
C ILE A 193 11.05 12.94 3.59
N ASP A 194 11.67 13.19 2.43
CA ASP A 194 12.84 12.48 1.92
C ASP A 194 14.01 12.51 2.92
N LYS A 195 14.33 13.69 3.44
CA LYS A 195 15.44 13.89 4.38
C LYS A 195 15.22 13.19 5.72
N LYS A 196 13.97 13.10 6.15
CA LYS A 196 13.62 12.39 7.38
C LYS A 196 13.84 10.89 7.22
N PHE A 197 13.39 10.26 6.12
CA PHE A 197 13.68 8.85 5.86
C PHE A 197 15.17 8.59 5.62
N GLU A 198 15.88 9.46 4.88
CA GLU A 198 17.34 9.38 4.72
C GLU A 198 18.06 9.37 6.07
N ALA A 199 17.64 10.22 7.03
CA ALA A 199 18.21 10.29 8.36
C ALA A 199 18.07 9.00 9.17
N PHE A 200 17.06 8.18 8.85
CA PHE A 200 16.88 6.83 9.39
C PHE A 200 17.57 5.73 8.54
N ASN A 201 18.45 6.11 7.62
CA ASN A 201 19.21 5.21 6.74
C ASN A 201 18.35 4.48 5.68
N PHE A 202 17.21 5.02 5.30
CA PHE A 202 16.49 4.53 4.13
C PHE A 202 17.19 5.01 2.85
N HIS A 203 17.19 4.15 1.85
CA HIS A 203 17.48 4.56 0.49
C HIS A 203 16.20 5.15 -0.12
N VAL A 204 16.19 6.45 -0.35
CA VAL A 204 15.01 7.16 -0.86
C VAL A 204 15.04 7.24 -2.39
N ILE A 205 13.93 6.87 -3.00
CA ILE A 205 13.70 6.96 -4.45
C ILE A 205 12.55 7.93 -4.69
N HIS A 206 12.80 8.98 -5.47
CA HIS A 206 11.79 9.95 -5.84
C HIS A 206 11.07 9.53 -7.13
N VAL A 207 9.75 9.54 -7.08
CA VAL A 207 8.87 9.36 -8.23
C VAL A 207 8.11 10.68 -8.42
N ALA A 208 8.38 11.38 -9.52
CA ALA A 208 7.81 12.70 -9.76
C ALA A 208 6.30 12.64 -10.07
N ASP A 209 5.86 11.58 -10.72
CA ASP A 209 4.45 11.30 -11.01
C ASP A 209 4.13 9.86 -10.64
N GLY A 210 3.52 9.68 -9.46
CA GLY A 210 3.07 8.38 -8.95
C GLY A 210 1.93 7.73 -9.76
N ASN A 211 1.34 8.46 -10.71
CA ASN A 211 0.35 7.94 -11.64
C ASN A 211 0.94 7.54 -13.01
N ASP A 212 2.27 7.64 -13.18
CA ASP A 212 2.96 7.16 -14.38
C ASP A 212 3.60 5.78 -14.15
N PHE A 213 3.08 4.77 -14.82
CA PHE A 213 3.61 3.40 -14.75
C PHE A 213 5.06 3.26 -15.20
N ALA A 214 5.56 4.11 -16.10
CA ALA A 214 6.96 4.05 -16.50
C ALA A 214 7.89 4.48 -15.35
N GLN A 215 7.52 5.54 -14.64
CA GLN A 215 8.27 5.99 -13.46
C GLN A 215 8.18 4.99 -12.30
N LEU A 216 7.00 4.40 -12.07
CA LEU A 216 6.85 3.34 -11.08
C LEU A 216 7.73 2.13 -11.41
N ALA A 217 7.75 1.69 -12.67
CA ALA A 217 8.59 0.58 -13.11
C ALA A 217 10.09 0.85 -12.87
N GLU A 218 10.57 2.06 -13.17
CA GLU A 218 11.95 2.46 -12.89
C GLU A 218 12.25 2.47 -11.39
N ALA A 219 11.34 2.98 -10.58
CA ALA A 219 11.49 3.03 -9.13
C ALA A 219 11.56 1.61 -8.53
N PHE A 220 10.64 0.72 -8.87
CA PHE A 220 10.67 -0.66 -8.37
C PHE A 220 11.87 -1.46 -8.88
N LYS A 221 12.33 -1.19 -10.09
CA LYS A 221 13.60 -1.74 -10.57
C LYS A 221 14.78 -1.26 -9.71
N ALA A 222 14.83 0.01 -9.33
CA ALA A 222 15.85 0.53 -8.45
C ALA A 222 15.79 -0.10 -7.06
N VAL A 223 14.60 -0.32 -6.48
CA VAL A 223 14.40 -1.08 -5.24
C VAL A 223 15.06 -2.45 -5.35
N SER A 224 14.87 -3.17 -6.44
CA SER A 224 15.45 -4.51 -6.64
C SER A 224 16.97 -4.52 -6.64
N TYR A 225 17.62 -3.47 -7.17
CA TYR A 225 19.09 -3.34 -7.14
C TYR A 225 19.64 -3.02 -5.76
N THR A 226 18.91 -2.34 -4.90
CA THR A 226 19.38 -1.97 -3.56
C THR A 226 19.34 -3.14 -2.58
N HIS A 227 18.52 -4.16 -2.85
CA HIS A 227 18.41 -5.36 -2.02
C HIS A 227 19.50 -6.41 -2.28
N LEU A 228 20.34 -6.18 -3.28
CA LEU A 228 21.48 -7.06 -3.63
C LEU A 228 22.82 -6.69 -2.95
N ARG A 229 22.82 -5.80 -1.95
CA ARG A 229 24.03 -5.35 -1.26
C ARG A 229 24.10 -5.89 0.16
#